data_241d4c52eef9c540c899dd2bda7b8a3f
#
_entry.id   241d4c52eef9c540c899dd2bda7b8a3f
#
_cell.length_a   1.000
_cell.length_b   1.000
_cell.length_c   1.000
_cell.angle_alpha   90.00
_cell.angle_beta   90.00
_cell.angle_gamma   90.00
#
_symmetry.space_group_name_H-M   'P 1'
#
loop_
_entity.id
_entity.type
_entity.pdbx_description
1 polymer ?
#
loop_
_entity_poly.entity_id
_entity_poly.type
_entity_poly.pdbx_seq_one_letter_code
_entity_poly.pdbx_strand_id
1 'polypeptide(L)'
;MKKYFKIAAFAAAVLLIAITLTSGIDKRSGGYKDLVEEFYDQAVKQNSNLETIEDDIASFYKKREDAIEKYNSFTSYNNRYYTDARARAATIADAAIKQWASDHINKSETAYRARMTSWQSSITTLNNNERELRDLHVLLKIMIATPVIEKYQQNNLPDNNKLNEANTDLLKVIEKIKAITK
;
A
#
# COMPACT_ATOMS: atom_id res chain seq x y z
N MET A 1 7.60 22.86 -2.45
CA MET A 1 8.16 23.14 -1.12
C MET A 1 7.11 23.31 -0.01
N LYS A 2 5.95 23.98 -0.20
CA LYS A 2 4.93 24.14 0.86
C LYS A 2 4.20 22.86 1.31
N LYS A 3 4.14 21.80 0.47
CA LYS A 3 3.52 20.52 0.82
C LYS A 3 4.31 19.75 1.90
N TYR A 4 5.63 19.78 1.83
CA TYR A 4 6.51 19.06 2.77
C TYR A 4 6.59 19.72 4.15
N PHE A 5 6.34 21.02 4.24
CA PHE A 5 6.37 21.74 5.52
C PHE A 5 5.20 21.35 6.45
N LYS A 6 4.03 21.00 5.87
CA LYS A 6 2.89 20.49 6.67
C LYS A 6 3.14 19.09 7.21
N ILE A 7 3.88 18.26 6.47
CA ILE A 7 4.27 16.91 6.89
C ILE A 7 5.26 16.97 8.06
N ALA A 8 6.21 17.91 8.02
CA ALA A 8 7.18 18.12 9.12
C ALA A 8 6.52 18.62 10.42
N ALA A 9 5.50 19.49 10.33
CA ALA A 9 4.75 19.95 11.51
C ALA A 9 3.89 18.83 12.12
N PHE A 10 3.40 17.88 11.29
CA PHE A 10 2.68 16.71 11.74
C PHE A 10 3.61 15.71 12.45
N ALA A 11 4.83 15.50 11.95
CA ALA A 11 5.85 14.68 12.58
C ALA A 11 6.25 15.16 13.99
N ALA A 12 6.24 16.48 14.23
CA ALA A 12 6.54 17.04 15.56
C ALA A 12 5.45 16.73 16.61
N ALA A 13 4.18 16.64 16.21
CA ALA A 13 3.08 16.22 17.11
C ALA A 13 3.17 14.73 17.45
N VAL A 14 3.69 13.89 16.56
CA VAL A 14 3.89 12.46 16.73
C VAL A 14 5.04 12.14 17.68
N LEU A 15 6.05 13.01 17.79
CA LEU A 15 7.18 12.85 18.71
C LEU A 15 6.75 12.79 20.18
N LEU A 16 5.64 13.43 20.56
CA LEU A 16 5.08 13.36 21.92
C LEU A 16 4.46 11.99 22.24
N ILE A 17 3.99 11.25 21.24
CA ILE A 17 3.37 9.92 21.37
C ILE A 17 4.43 8.84 21.63
N ALA A 18 5.63 8.97 21.05
CA ALA A 18 6.73 8.03 21.21
C ALA A 18 7.18 7.85 22.68
N ILE A 19 6.79 8.76 23.58
CA ILE A 19 7.21 8.72 25.00
C ILE A 19 6.49 7.62 25.79
N THR A 20 5.30 7.22 25.38
CA THR A 20 4.48 6.23 26.10
C THR A 20 4.59 4.81 25.57
N LEU A 21 5.13 4.61 24.34
CA LEU A 21 5.13 3.33 23.65
C LEU A 21 6.27 2.37 24.05
N THR A 22 7.29 2.83 24.77
CA THR A 22 8.48 2.00 25.07
C THR A 22 8.28 0.98 26.18
N SER A 23 7.14 0.99 26.90
CA SER A 23 6.90 0.06 28.02
C SER A 23 6.23 -1.27 27.63
N GLY A 24 5.85 -1.46 26.38
CA GLY A 24 5.03 -2.59 25.93
C GLY A 24 5.60 -3.48 24.81
N ILE A 25 6.90 -3.37 24.48
CA ILE A 25 7.49 -4.27 23.49
C ILE A 25 7.69 -5.64 24.14
N ASP A 26 6.71 -6.52 23.95
CA ASP A 26 6.75 -7.89 24.47
C ASP A 26 7.75 -8.73 23.68
N LYS A 27 8.87 -9.12 24.32
CA LYS A 27 9.96 -9.92 23.75
C LYS A 27 9.57 -11.38 23.44
N ARG A 28 8.28 -11.76 23.59
CA ARG A 28 7.85 -13.16 23.61
C ARG A 28 7.05 -13.68 22.40
N SER A 29 6.89 -12.95 21.32
CA SER A 29 6.14 -13.52 20.18
C SER A 29 7.09 -14.05 19.11
N GLY A 30 7.21 -15.37 19.02
CA GLY A 30 8.05 -16.11 18.07
C GLY A 30 7.51 -16.16 16.64
N GLY A 31 6.76 -15.15 16.18
CA GLY A 31 6.38 -14.94 14.78
C GLY A 31 7.01 -13.67 14.26
N TYR A 32 7.38 -13.65 12.98
CA TYR A 32 7.86 -12.43 12.32
C TYR A 32 6.71 -11.43 12.27
N LYS A 33 6.69 -10.49 13.20
CA LYS A 33 5.74 -9.36 13.16
C LYS A 33 6.36 -8.22 12.38
N ASP A 34 5.57 -7.61 11.52
CA ASP A 34 5.95 -6.35 10.88
C ASP A 34 5.91 -5.22 11.93
N LEU A 35 7.11 -4.82 12.39
CA LEU A 35 7.24 -3.79 13.42
C LEU A 35 6.77 -2.41 12.94
N VAL A 36 6.81 -2.13 11.64
CA VAL A 36 6.31 -0.87 11.08
C VAL A 36 4.79 -0.81 11.25
N GLU A 37 4.09 -1.90 10.89
CA GLU A 37 2.65 -2.00 11.10
C GLU A 37 2.28 -1.94 12.58
N GLU A 38 2.99 -2.68 13.44
CA GLU A 38 2.70 -2.68 14.88
C GLU A 38 2.84 -1.29 15.50
N PHE A 39 3.90 -0.56 15.19
CA PHE A 39 4.11 0.79 15.72
C PHE A 39 3.11 1.78 15.15
N TYR A 40 2.78 1.64 13.87
CA TYR A 40 1.77 2.47 13.23
C TYR A 40 0.38 2.24 13.84
N ASP A 41 -0.05 0.99 14.01
CA ASP A 41 -1.33 0.65 14.63
C ASP A 41 -1.46 1.19 16.07
N GLN A 42 -0.37 1.17 16.82
CA GLN A 42 -0.34 1.77 18.14
C GLN A 42 -0.48 3.30 18.08
N ALA A 43 0.14 3.95 17.10
CA ALA A 43 0.03 5.39 16.89
C ALA A 43 -1.38 5.79 16.46
N VAL A 44 -2.03 5.03 15.58
CA VAL A 44 -3.42 5.24 15.15
C VAL A 44 -4.36 5.25 16.35
N LYS A 45 -4.23 4.28 17.27
CA LYS A 45 -5.06 4.20 18.49
C LYS A 45 -4.90 5.40 19.43
N GLN A 46 -3.83 6.16 19.31
CA GLN A 46 -3.50 7.29 20.18
C GLN A 46 -3.64 8.65 19.50
N ASN A 47 -3.98 8.66 18.20
CA ASN A 47 -4.03 9.88 17.39
C ASN A 47 -5.25 9.90 16.49
N SER A 48 -6.25 10.70 16.87
CA SER A 48 -7.51 10.83 16.13
C SER A 48 -7.34 11.30 14.68
N ASN A 49 -6.27 12.02 14.35
CA ASN A 49 -6.02 12.40 12.95
C ASN A 49 -5.58 11.19 12.11
N LEU A 50 -4.77 10.29 12.68
CA LEU A 50 -4.39 9.05 12.00
C LEU A 50 -5.60 8.12 11.86
N GLU A 51 -6.42 7.99 12.89
CA GLU A 51 -7.67 7.24 12.85
C GLU A 51 -8.59 7.76 11.74
N THR A 52 -8.77 9.09 11.63
CA THR A 52 -9.55 9.71 10.56
C THR A 52 -8.97 9.38 9.16
N ILE A 53 -7.64 9.37 9.01
CA ILE A 53 -6.99 9.00 7.73
C ILE A 53 -7.30 7.54 7.37
N GLU A 54 -7.23 6.61 8.33
CA GLU A 54 -7.56 5.20 8.09
C GLU A 54 -9.03 5.02 7.70
N ASP A 55 -9.94 5.71 8.39
CA ASP A 55 -11.37 5.70 8.06
C ASP A 55 -11.65 6.26 6.66
N ASP A 56 -10.97 7.35 6.28
CA ASP A 56 -11.09 7.93 4.95
C ASP A 56 -10.56 6.99 3.87
N ILE A 57 -9.44 6.31 4.13
CA ILE A 57 -8.87 5.29 3.22
C ILE A 57 -9.86 4.12 3.07
N ALA A 58 -10.39 3.59 4.16
CA ALA A 58 -11.37 2.50 4.13
C ALA A 58 -12.66 2.91 3.38
N SER A 59 -13.17 4.12 3.64
CA SER A 59 -14.32 4.69 2.95
C SER A 59 -14.06 4.85 1.44
N PHE A 60 -12.86 5.31 1.05
CA PHE A 60 -12.47 5.41 -0.34
C PHE A 60 -12.50 4.04 -1.03
N TYR A 61 -11.89 3.00 -0.45
CA TYR A 61 -11.87 1.67 -1.05
C TYR A 61 -13.26 1.09 -1.25
N LYS A 62 -14.17 1.28 -0.29
CA LYS A 62 -15.57 0.86 -0.42
C LYS A 62 -16.27 1.57 -1.58
N LYS A 63 -16.14 2.90 -1.69
CA LYS A 63 -16.73 3.68 -2.79
C LYS A 63 -16.16 3.29 -4.15
N ARG A 64 -14.85 3.01 -4.19
CA ARG A 64 -14.16 2.54 -5.39
C ARG A 64 -14.69 1.19 -5.84
N GLU A 65 -14.82 0.24 -4.94
CA GLU A 65 -15.36 -1.09 -5.22
C GLU A 65 -16.75 -1.00 -5.84
N ASP A 66 -17.67 -0.27 -5.20
CA ASP A 66 -19.02 -0.04 -5.69
C ASP A 66 -19.04 0.59 -7.10
N ALA A 67 -18.16 1.56 -7.36
CA ALA A 67 -18.10 2.24 -8.66
C ALA A 67 -17.53 1.31 -9.76
N ILE A 68 -16.49 0.56 -9.46
CA ILE A 68 -15.87 -0.38 -10.41
C ILE A 68 -16.80 -1.56 -10.70
N GLU A 69 -17.51 -2.08 -9.71
CA GLU A 69 -18.49 -3.15 -9.91
C GLU A 69 -19.59 -2.72 -10.88
N LYS A 70 -20.17 -1.53 -10.68
CA LYS A 70 -21.19 -0.97 -11.59
C LYS A 70 -20.66 -0.79 -13.01
N TYR A 71 -19.45 -0.28 -13.16
CA TYR A 71 -18.81 -0.13 -14.46
C TYR A 71 -18.58 -1.48 -15.14
N ASN A 72 -18.04 -2.47 -14.41
CA ASN A 72 -17.77 -3.80 -14.94
C ASN A 72 -19.07 -4.52 -15.36
N SER A 73 -20.10 -4.44 -14.54
CA SER A 73 -21.41 -5.02 -14.84
C SER A 73 -22.02 -4.41 -16.10
N PHE A 74 -21.97 -3.07 -16.22
CA PHE A 74 -22.48 -2.36 -17.40
C PHE A 74 -21.70 -2.72 -18.66
N THR A 75 -20.37 -2.73 -18.61
CA THR A 75 -19.52 -3.05 -19.77
C THR A 75 -19.64 -4.51 -20.17
N SER A 76 -19.73 -5.43 -19.23
CA SER A 76 -19.90 -6.86 -19.48
C SER A 76 -21.23 -7.14 -20.19
N TYR A 77 -22.32 -6.51 -19.72
CA TYR A 77 -23.64 -6.63 -20.34
C TYR A 77 -23.64 -6.14 -21.79
N ASN A 78 -23.06 -4.97 -22.05
CA ASN A 78 -22.99 -4.40 -23.40
C ASN A 78 -22.09 -5.23 -24.33
N ASN A 79 -20.93 -5.68 -23.84
CA ASN A 79 -20.02 -6.52 -24.64
C ASN A 79 -20.69 -7.85 -25.01
N ARG A 80 -21.43 -8.47 -24.10
CA ARG A 80 -22.22 -9.66 -24.37
C ARG A 80 -23.26 -9.41 -25.45
N TYR A 81 -24.00 -8.29 -25.38
CA TYR A 81 -24.98 -7.92 -26.42
C TYR A 81 -24.34 -7.87 -27.81
N TYR A 82 -23.20 -7.18 -27.96
CA TYR A 82 -22.54 -7.07 -29.26
C TYR A 82 -21.98 -8.41 -29.77
N THR A 83 -21.52 -9.26 -28.87
CA THR A 83 -21.09 -10.63 -29.19
C THR A 83 -22.26 -11.44 -29.72
N ASP A 84 -23.37 -11.46 -28.99
CA ASP A 84 -24.57 -12.21 -29.35
C ASP A 84 -25.20 -11.66 -30.65
N ALA A 85 -25.23 -10.34 -30.83
CA ALA A 85 -25.75 -9.69 -32.06
C ALA A 85 -24.94 -10.09 -33.30
N ARG A 86 -23.59 -10.11 -33.20
CA ARG A 86 -22.74 -10.57 -34.30
C ARG A 86 -22.95 -12.05 -34.61
N ALA A 87 -23.06 -12.89 -33.59
CA ALA A 87 -23.35 -14.31 -33.79
C ALA A 87 -24.66 -14.53 -34.54
N ARG A 88 -25.70 -13.76 -34.18
CA ARG A 88 -26.99 -13.81 -34.91
C ARG A 88 -26.87 -13.27 -36.32
N ALA A 89 -26.19 -12.14 -36.55
CA ALA A 89 -25.98 -11.61 -37.89
C ALA A 89 -25.23 -12.60 -38.79
N ALA A 90 -24.33 -13.37 -38.26
CA ALA A 90 -23.58 -14.40 -38.99
C ALA A 90 -24.49 -15.52 -39.57
N THR A 91 -25.63 -15.80 -38.94
CA THR A 91 -26.59 -16.82 -39.41
C THR A 91 -27.49 -16.36 -40.56
N ILE A 92 -27.47 -15.07 -40.92
CA ILE A 92 -28.27 -14.53 -42.02
C ILE A 92 -27.70 -15.06 -43.35
N ALA A 93 -28.58 -15.71 -44.14
CA ALA A 93 -28.20 -16.31 -45.43
C ALA A 93 -28.04 -15.28 -46.55
N ASP A 94 -28.93 -14.28 -46.59
CA ASP A 94 -28.86 -13.21 -47.59
C ASP A 94 -27.68 -12.28 -47.31
N ALA A 95 -26.80 -12.11 -48.29
CA ALA A 95 -25.56 -11.34 -48.15
C ALA A 95 -25.81 -9.85 -47.90
N ALA A 96 -26.83 -9.27 -48.59
CA ALA A 96 -27.11 -7.85 -48.41
C ALA A 96 -27.72 -7.53 -47.05
N ILE A 97 -28.63 -8.39 -46.57
CA ILE A 97 -29.22 -8.28 -45.24
C ILE A 97 -28.13 -8.52 -44.14
N LYS A 98 -27.25 -9.49 -44.33
CA LYS A 98 -26.11 -9.74 -43.43
C LYS A 98 -25.20 -8.52 -43.31
N GLN A 99 -24.84 -7.92 -44.45
CA GLN A 99 -23.99 -6.73 -44.47
C GLN A 99 -24.70 -5.57 -43.75
N TRP A 100 -25.97 -5.30 -44.06
CA TRP A 100 -26.73 -4.27 -43.37
C TRP A 100 -26.77 -4.48 -41.84
N ALA A 101 -27.04 -5.71 -41.39
CA ALA A 101 -27.07 -6.04 -39.96
C ALA A 101 -25.69 -5.80 -39.32
N SER A 102 -24.60 -6.21 -39.96
CA SER A 102 -23.22 -6.02 -39.48
C SER A 102 -22.88 -4.53 -39.37
N ASP A 103 -23.23 -3.74 -40.37
CA ASP A 103 -23.01 -2.29 -40.37
C ASP A 103 -23.80 -1.59 -39.26
N HIS A 104 -25.04 -2.02 -39.04
CA HIS A 104 -25.86 -1.50 -37.95
C HIS A 104 -25.29 -1.81 -36.58
N ILE A 105 -24.81 -3.04 -36.33
CA ILE A 105 -24.15 -3.45 -35.09
C ILE A 105 -22.87 -2.65 -34.86
N ASN A 106 -22.04 -2.53 -35.90
CA ASN A 106 -20.77 -1.80 -35.81
C ASN A 106 -20.98 -0.31 -35.51
N LYS A 107 -21.97 0.32 -36.13
CA LYS A 107 -22.33 1.72 -35.86
C LYS A 107 -22.80 1.90 -34.41
N SER A 108 -23.61 0.99 -33.90
CA SER A 108 -24.10 1.02 -32.52
C SER A 108 -22.95 0.85 -31.52
N GLU A 109 -22.07 -0.13 -31.76
CA GLU A 109 -20.93 -0.37 -30.91
C GLU A 109 -19.95 0.80 -30.89
N THR A 110 -19.66 1.40 -32.04
CA THR A 110 -18.83 2.60 -32.14
C THR A 110 -19.41 3.75 -31.31
N ALA A 111 -20.69 3.98 -31.39
CA ALA A 111 -21.38 4.99 -30.58
C ALA A 111 -21.32 4.66 -29.07
N TYR A 112 -21.44 3.38 -28.69
CA TYR A 112 -21.29 2.93 -27.33
C TYR A 112 -19.86 3.19 -26.84
N ARG A 113 -18.83 2.77 -27.59
CA ARG A 113 -17.41 2.98 -27.21
C ARG A 113 -17.07 4.45 -27.05
N ALA A 114 -17.59 5.32 -27.95
CA ALA A 114 -17.41 6.76 -27.84
C ALA A 114 -17.99 7.34 -26.53
N ARG A 115 -19.16 6.86 -26.12
CA ARG A 115 -19.76 7.27 -24.84
C ARG A 115 -18.94 6.78 -23.62
N MET A 116 -18.23 5.65 -23.75
CA MET A 116 -17.44 5.07 -22.66
C MET A 116 -16.06 5.71 -22.49
N THR A 117 -15.61 6.54 -23.43
CA THR A 117 -14.24 7.12 -23.40
C THR A 117 -13.97 7.94 -22.13
N SER A 118 -14.92 8.77 -21.70
CA SER A 118 -14.76 9.56 -20.47
C SER A 118 -14.70 8.70 -19.22
N TRP A 119 -15.46 7.61 -19.17
CA TRP A 119 -15.43 6.65 -18.07
C TRP A 119 -14.07 5.93 -17.98
N GLN A 120 -13.52 5.50 -19.11
CA GLN A 120 -12.21 4.86 -19.18
C GLN A 120 -11.11 5.82 -18.70
N SER A 121 -11.17 7.09 -19.10
CA SER A 121 -10.26 8.11 -18.62
C SER A 121 -10.37 8.31 -17.10
N SER A 122 -11.59 8.37 -16.56
CA SER A 122 -11.85 8.52 -15.13
C SER A 122 -11.31 7.32 -14.32
N ILE A 123 -11.49 6.10 -14.83
CA ILE A 123 -10.94 4.89 -14.20
C ILE A 123 -9.41 4.90 -14.21
N THR A 124 -8.78 5.31 -15.32
CA THR A 124 -7.33 5.44 -15.41
C THR A 124 -6.81 6.43 -14.38
N THR A 125 -7.46 7.58 -14.26
CA THR A 125 -7.12 8.60 -13.25
C THR A 125 -7.30 8.06 -11.83
N LEU A 126 -8.40 7.36 -11.56
CA LEU A 126 -8.68 6.74 -10.27
C LEU A 126 -7.57 5.73 -9.87
N ASN A 127 -7.16 4.87 -10.81
CA ASN A 127 -6.12 3.88 -10.57
C ASN A 127 -4.74 4.53 -10.32
N ASN A 128 -4.44 5.64 -10.99
CA ASN A 128 -3.20 6.38 -10.77
C ASN A 128 -3.17 7.03 -9.38
N ASN A 129 -4.28 7.67 -8.99
CA ASN A 129 -4.42 8.30 -7.68
C ASN A 129 -4.40 7.25 -6.55
N GLU A 130 -4.99 6.07 -6.77
CA GLU A 130 -4.93 4.96 -5.81
C GLU A 130 -3.50 4.46 -5.60
N ARG A 131 -2.68 4.41 -6.67
CA ARG A 131 -1.27 4.06 -6.55
C ARG A 131 -0.52 5.09 -5.70
N GLU A 132 -0.73 6.38 -5.98
CA GLU A 132 -0.15 7.46 -5.17
C GLU A 132 -0.60 7.37 -3.71
N LEU A 133 -1.88 7.09 -3.45
CA LEU A 133 -2.41 6.90 -2.10
C LEU A 133 -1.69 5.76 -1.37
N ARG A 134 -1.51 4.61 -2.01
CA ARG A 134 -0.80 3.47 -1.41
C ARG A 134 0.64 3.80 -1.07
N ASP A 135 1.34 4.46 -1.99
CA ASP A 135 2.73 4.84 -1.79
C ASP A 135 2.87 5.85 -0.63
N LEU A 136 1.98 6.83 -0.55
CA LEU A 136 1.94 7.80 0.55
C LEU A 136 1.55 7.16 1.89
N HIS A 137 0.66 6.18 1.88
CA HIS A 137 0.27 5.46 3.09
C HIS A 137 1.43 4.62 3.64
N VAL A 138 2.17 3.92 2.78
CA VAL A 138 3.41 3.21 3.18
C VAL A 138 4.44 4.17 3.74
N LEU A 139 4.66 5.32 3.07
CA LEU A 139 5.57 6.34 3.57
C LEU A 139 5.13 6.88 4.94
N LEU A 140 3.85 7.14 5.14
CA LEU A 140 3.29 7.59 6.41
C LEU A 140 3.59 6.58 7.53
N LYS A 141 3.38 5.28 7.30
CA LYS A 141 3.67 4.22 8.26
C LYS A 141 5.15 4.22 8.67
N ILE A 142 6.06 4.29 7.71
CA ILE A 142 7.49 4.37 7.97
C ILE A 142 7.85 5.61 8.79
N MET A 143 7.33 6.78 8.41
CA MET A 143 7.60 8.03 9.11
C MET A 143 7.12 8.03 10.57
N ILE A 144 6.01 7.36 10.84
CA ILE A 144 5.46 7.21 12.19
C ILE A 144 6.27 6.18 13.01
N ALA A 145 6.67 5.07 12.41
CA ALA A 145 7.39 3.99 13.10
C ALA A 145 8.86 4.33 13.39
N THR A 146 9.52 5.10 12.53
CA THR A 146 10.96 5.39 12.65
C THR A 146 11.35 6.03 14.00
N PRO A 147 10.70 7.10 14.49
CA PRO A 147 11.06 7.68 15.77
C PRO A 147 10.89 6.71 16.96
N VAL A 148 9.95 5.77 16.86
CA VAL A 148 9.70 4.78 17.91
C VAL A 148 10.88 3.83 18.03
N ILE A 149 11.35 3.27 16.89
CA ILE A 149 12.51 2.36 16.91
C ILE A 149 13.80 3.07 17.27
N GLU A 150 14.02 4.30 16.83
CA GLU A 150 15.19 5.10 17.18
C GLU A 150 15.27 5.32 18.70
N LYS A 151 14.14 5.64 19.33
CA LYS A 151 14.07 5.80 20.79
C LYS A 151 14.33 4.48 21.51
N TYR A 152 13.78 3.37 21.02
CA TYR A 152 14.07 2.04 21.57
C TYR A 152 15.56 1.74 21.49
N GLN A 153 16.22 1.99 20.37
CA GLN A 153 17.65 1.76 20.17
C GLN A 153 18.49 2.59 21.15
N GLN A 154 18.15 3.88 21.33
CA GLN A 154 18.86 4.75 22.27
C GLN A 154 18.78 4.25 23.72
N ASN A 155 17.57 3.76 24.12
CA ASN A 155 17.33 3.33 25.49
C ASN A 155 17.79 1.90 25.80
N ASN A 156 18.05 1.07 24.77
CA ASN A 156 18.36 -0.35 24.93
C ASN A 156 19.67 -0.75 24.26
N LEU A 157 20.59 0.20 24.07
CA LEU A 157 21.92 -0.12 23.54
C LEU A 157 22.59 -1.15 24.47
N PRO A 158 23.11 -2.28 23.96
CA PRO A 158 23.83 -3.24 24.77
C PRO A 158 25.07 -2.63 25.37
N ASP A 159 25.37 -3.00 26.61
CA ASP A 159 26.64 -2.64 27.26
C ASP A 159 27.82 -3.35 26.57
N ASN A 160 28.77 -2.57 26.07
CA ASN A 160 30.00 -3.08 25.43
C ASN A 160 31.01 -3.66 26.38
N ASN A 161 30.85 -3.51 27.71
CA ASN A 161 31.86 -3.96 28.70
C ASN A 161 32.11 -5.46 28.59
N LYS A 162 31.06 -6.28 28.46
CA LYS A 162 31.21 -7.74 28.32
C LYS A 162 31.94 -8.15 27.03
N LEU A 163 31.75 -7.43 25.93
CA LEU A 163 32.48 -7.67 24.68
C LEU A 163 33.98 -7.29 24.85
N ASN A 164 34.24 -6.19 25.50
CA ASN A 164 35.61 -5.74 25.78
C ASN A 164 36.36 -6.70 26.75
N GLU A 165 35.67 -7.22 27.76
CA GLU A 165 36.19 -8.26 28.64
C GLU A 165 36.53 -9.53 27.87
N ALA A 166 35.60 -10.03 27.04
CA ALA A 166 35.83 -11.22 26.22
C ALA A 166 37.00 -11.04 25.24
N ASN A 167 37.12 -9.87 24.60
CA ASN A 167 38.25 -9.55 23.74
C ASN A 167 39.57 -9.52 24.51
N THR A 168 39.60 -8.96 25.72
CA THR A 168 40.77 -8.92 26.58
C THR A 168 41.21 -10.34 26.95
N ASP A 169 40.27 -11.20 27.31
CA ASP A 169 40.58 -12.59 27.69
C ASP A 169 41.04 -13.41 26.48
N LEU A 170 40.41 -13.17 25.29
CA LEU A 170 40.88 -13.78 24.04
C LEU A 170 42.33 -13.41 23.71
N LEU A 171 42.71 -12.15 23.87
CA LEU A 171 44.10 -11.70 23.64
C LEU A 171 45.06 -12.37 24.60
N LYS A 172 44.72 -12.55 25.89
CA LYS A 172 45.54 -13.29 26.86
C LYS A 172 45.74 -14.75 26.43
N VAL A 173 44.71 -15.41 25.91
CA VAL A 173 44.82 -16.79 25.41
C VAL A 173 45.71 -16.85 24.17
N ILE A 174 45.57 -15.92 23.23
CA ILE A 174 46.43 -15.83 22.05
C ILE A 174 47.90 -15.69 22.44
N GLU A 175 48.23 -14.82 23.40
CA GLU A 175 49.62 -14.62 23.86
C GLU A 175 50.16 -15.87 24.54
N LYS A 176 49.38 -16.59 25.36
CA LYS A 176 49.80 -17.88 25.94
C LYS A 176 50.13 -18.92 24.86
N ILE A 177 49.29 -19.03 23.79
CA ILE A 177 49.54 -19.96 22.69
C ILE A 177 50.82 -19.59 21.95
N LYS A 178 51.02 -18.33 21.61
CA LYS A 178 52.25 -17.85 20.95
C LYS A 178 53.53 -18.12 21.78
N ALA A 179 53.44 -18.06 23.10
CA ALA A 179 54.56 -18.35 23.96
C ALA A 179 54.98 -19.83 23.95
N ILE A 180 54.06 -20.75 23.66
CA ILE A 180 54.31 -22.20 23.59
C ILE A 180 54.75 -22.64 22.18
N THR A 181 54.36 -21.88 21.14
CA THR A 181 54.60 -22.23 19.73
C THR A 181 55.87 -21.57 19.14
N LYS A 182 56.58 -20.79 19.96
CA LYS A 182 57.92 -20.27 19.66
C LYS A 182 59.00 -21.20 20.28
#